data_228a32df9ace97d75a0bc10ca2cd22c9
#
_entry.id   228a32df9ace97d75a0bc10ca2cd22c9
#
_cell.length_a   1.000
_cell.length_b   1.000
_cell.length_c   1.000
_cell.angle_alpha   90.00
_cell.angle_beta   90.00
_cell.angle_gamma   90.00
#
_symmetry.space_group_name_H-M   'P 1'
#
loop_
_entity.id
_entity.type
_entity.pdbx_description
1 polymer ?
#
loop_
_entity_poly.entity_id
_entity_poly.type
_entity_poly.pdbx_seq_one_letter_code
_entity_poly.pdbx_strand_id
1 'polypeptide(L)'
;MTDDLFAAMDAPDDVTRPLAVRMRPASIDDVVGQSRVLGEGSPLRRLANPASKGSLTAPSSIILFGPPGVGKTTLAYIVAKQSGRVFEELSAVTSGVKDVRDVLKRAHERLVSEGKETVLFIDEVHRLPRTVEEILYPAMEDFSIDIINGKGQGAASIH
;
A
#
# COMPACT_ATOMS: atom_id res chain seq x y z
N MET A 1 -17.73 -0.85 -2.00
CA MET A 1 -17.70 0.18 -3.07
C MET A 1 -16.31 0.71 -3.40
N THR A 2 -15.30 0.39 -2.65
CA THR A 2 -13.89 0.73 -2.93
C THR A 2 -13.20 -0.25 -3.89
N ASP A 3 -13.76 -1.43 -4.10
CA ASP A 3 -13.20 -2.46 -5.00
C ASP A 3 -13.16 -2.05 -6.47
N ASP A 4 -14.01 -1.11 -6.87
CA ASP A 4 -14.19 -0.76 -8.28
C ASP A 4 -13.11 0.17 -8.85
N LEU A 5 -12.45 0.95 -8.00
CA LEU A 5 -11.45 1.93 -8.45
C LEU A 5 -10.15 1.25 -8.91
N PHE A 6 -9.75 0.19 -8.24
CA PHE A 6 -8.50 -0.52 -8.52
C PHE A 6 -8.69 -1.71 -9.46
N ALA A 7 -9.85 -2.38 -9.42
CA ALA A 7 -10.25 -3.35 -10.45
C ALA A 7 -10.26 -2.72 -11.85
N ALA A 8 -10.58 -1.42 -11.92
CA ALA A 8 -10.49 -0.66 -13.15
C ALA A 8 -9.05 -0.42 -13.65
N MET A 9 -8.02 -0.57 -12.81
CA MET A 9 -6.62 -0.40 -13.22
C MET A 9 -6.02 -1.65 -13.87
N ASP A 10 -6.59 -2.82 -13.60
CA ASP A 10 -6.10 -4.11 -14.13
C ASP A 10 -6.80 -4.57 -15.42
N ALA A 11 -7.84 -3.87 -15.86
CA ALA A 11 -8.52 -4.19 -17.10
C ALA A 11 -7.75 -3.63 -18.32
N PRO A 12 -7.77 -4.32 -19.47
CA PRO A 12 -7.09 -3.87 -20.69
C PRO A 12 -7.55 -2.49 -21.15
N ASP A 13 -6.67 -1.77 -21.84
CA ASP A 13 -6.88 -0.42 -22.35
C ASP A 13 -8.22 -0.29 -23.10
N ASP A 14 -9.22 0.20 -22.40
CA ASP A 14 -10.49 0.54 -22.98
C ASP A 14 -10.51 2.05 -23.29
N VAL A 15 -10.53 2.38 -24.58
CA VAL A 15 -10.61 3.78 -25.06
C VAL A 15 -11.84 4.53 -24.55
N THR A 16 -12.81 3.84 -23.99
CA THR A 16 -14.04 4.43 -23.42
C THR A 16 -13.83 5.01 -22.01
N ARG A 17 -12.70 4.72 -21.37
CA ARG A 17 -12.41 5.19 -20.02
C ARG A 17 -12.05 6.69 -19.98
N PRO A 18 -12.44 7.39 -18.89
CA PRO A 18 -12.00 8.78 -18.68
C PRO A 18 -10.48 8.92 -18.78
N LEU A 19 -10.02 10.01 -19.40
CA LEU A 19 -8.60 10.28 -19.59
C LEU A 19 -7.81 10.21 -18.29
N ALA A 20 -8.36 10.72 -17.19
CA ALA A 20 -7.74 10.69 -15.88
C ALA A 20 -7.44 9.26 -15.38
N VAL A 21 -8.24 8.27 -15.76
CA VAL A 21 -8.01 6.87 -15.43
C VAL A 21 -6.94 6.27 -16.34
N ARG A 22 -6.98 6.60 -17.63
CA ARG A 22 -6.00 6.14 -18.63
C ARG A 22 -4.59 6.69 -18.41
N MET A 23 -4.48 7.91 -17.87
CA MET A 23 -3.23 8.60 -17.59
C MET A 23 -2.61 8.25 -16.21
N ARG A 24 -3.23 7.33 -15.46
CA ARG A 24 -2.63 6.88 -14.20
C ARG A 24 -1.33 6.14 -14.46
N PRO A 25 -0.26 6.44 -13.69
CA PRO A 25 1.00 5.73 -13.85
C PRO A 25 0.84 4.24 -13.56
N ALA A 26 1.41 3.39 -14.40
CA ALA A 26 1.40 1.95 -14.24
C ALA A 26 2.61 1.42 -13.47
N SER A 27 3.68 2.21 -13.42
CA SER A 27 4.92 1.89 -12.71
C SER A 27 5.43 3.08 -11.91
N ILE A 28 6.37 2.83 -11.01
CA ILE A 28 7.06 3.90 -10.27
C ILE A 28 7.76 4.87 -11.20
N ASP A 29 8.31 4.38 -12.31
CA ASP A 29 9.06 5.20 -13.26
C ASP A 29 8.16 6.16 -14.06
N ASP A 30 6.86 5.86 -14.15
CA ASP A 30 5.87 6.72 -14.80
C ASP A 30 5.36 7.86 -13.89
N VAL A 31 5.69 7.82 -12.61
CA VAL A 31 5.24 8.83 -11.63
C VAL A 31 6.06 10.09 -11.78
N VAL A 32 5.40 11.20 -12.08
CA VAL A 32 6.03 12.51 -12.27
C VAL A 32 6.12 13.28 -10.94
N GLY A 33 7.28 13.87 -10.68
CA GLY A 33 7.42 14.90 -9.63
C GLY A 33 7.73 14.40 -8.21
N GLN A 34 7.97 13.12 -7.98
CA GLN A 34 8.26 12.54 -6.67
C GLN A 34 9.70 12.00 -6.54
N SER A 35 10.66 12.67 -7.16
CA SER A 35 12.06 12.21 -7.27
C SER A 35 12.75 11.91 -5.93
N ARG A 36 12.39 12.62 -4.86
CA ARG A 36 12.95 12.38 -3.50
C ARG A 36 12.44 11.08 -2.88
N VAL A 37 11.17 10.74 -3.16
CA VAL A 37 10.50 9.57 -2.59
C VAL A 37 10.74 8.33 -3.44
N LEU A 38 10.92 8.51 -4.75
CA LEU A 38 11.03 7.45 -5.75
C LEU A 38 12.44 7.26 -6.30
N GLY A 39 13.41 8.03 -5.83
CA GLY A 39 14.81 7.93 -6.25
C GLY A 39 15.41 6.55 -5.99
N GLU A 40 16.49 6.24 -6.68
CA GLU A 40 17.23 5.00 -6.47
C GLU A 40 17.64 4.84 -5.00
N GLY A 41 17.44 3.65 -4.45
CA GLY A 41 17.74 3.36 -3.05
C GLY A 41 16.70 3.86 -2.04
N SER A 42 15.63 4.55 -2.49
CA SER A 42 14.57 4.97 -1.58
C SER A 42 13.85 3.74 -0.97
N PRO A 43 13.33 3.87 0.27
CA PRO A 43 12.57 2.79 0.92
C PRO A 43 11.41 2.29 0.07
N LEU A 44 10.69 3.21 -0.58
CA LEU A 44 9.54 2.87 -1.41
C LEU A 44 9.93 2.08 -2.66
N ARG A 45 11.02 2.48 -3.32
CA ARG A 45 11.54 1.76 -4.50
C ARG A 45 12.08 0.38 -4.11
N ARG A 46 12.70 0.25 -2.95
CA ARG A 46 13.12 -1.06 -2.42
C ARG A 46 11.92 -1.97 -2.14
N LEU A 47 10.85 -1.44 -1.56
CA LEU A 47 9.62 -2.20 -1.32
C LEU A 47 8.95 -2.66 -2.63
N ALA A 48 8.99 -1.83 -3.67
CA ALA A 48 8.45 -2.17 -4.98
C ALA A 48 9.25 -3.24 -5.74
N ASN A 49 10.50 -3.48 -5.35
CA ASN A 49 11.34 -4.45 -6.04
C ASN A 49 10.96 -5.88 -5.68
N PRO A 50 10.58 -6.74 -6.65
CA PRO A 50 10.26 -8.15 -6.38
C PRO A 50 11.39 -8.94 -5.69
N ALA A 51 12.64 -8.59 -5.97
CA ALA A 51 13.81 -9.22 -5.38
C ALA A 51 13.96 -8.90 -3.88
N SER A 52 13.26 -7.91 -3.36
CA SER A 52 13.30 -7.54 -1.93
C SER A 52 12.38 -8.39 -1.06
N LYS A 53 11.61 -9.30 -1.64
CA LYS A 53 10.77 -10.23 -0.86
C LYS A 53 11.65 -11.06 0.08
N GLY A 54 11.34 -11.00 1.37
CA GLY A 54 12.11 -11.70 2.40
C GLY A 54 13.50 -11.12 2.68
N SER A 55 13.86 -9.99 2.08
CA SER A 55 15.13 -9.32 2.35
C SER A 55 15.05 -8.51 3.64
N LEU A 56 15.99 -8.72 4.54
CA LEU A 56 16.14 -7.91 5.76
C LEU A 56 16.42 -6.42 5.49
N THR A 57 16.71 -6.07 4.24
CA THR A 57 16.99 -4.68 3.82
C THR A 57 15.77 -3.94 3.30
N ALA A 58 14.65 -4.64 3.05
CA ALA A 58 13.41 -4.00 2.65
C ALA A 58 12.64 -3.52 3.89
N PRO A 59 12.11 -2.30 3.89
CA PRO A 59 11.28 -1.84 4.98
C PRO A 59 9.97 -2.65 5.01
N SER A 60 9.54 -3.05 6.20
CA SER A 60 8.26 -3.72 6.40
C SER A 60 7.09 -2.73 6.52
N SER A 61 7.37 -1.48 6.85
CA SER A 61 6.35 -0.44 6.98
C SER A 61 6.88 0.90 6.51
N ILE A 62 6.05 1.66 5.80
CA ILE A 62 6.37 2.98 5.28
C ILE A 62 5.23 3.94 5.58
N ILE A 63 5.56 5.16 5.97
CA ILE A 63 4.59 6.25 6.09
C ILE A 63 4.76 7.20 4.90
N LEU A 64 3.70 7.36 4.13
CA LEU A 64 3.60 8.36 3.07
C LEU A 64 2.90 9.61 3.59
N PHE A 65 3.59 10.72 3.49
CA PHE A 65 3.07 12.01 3.91
C PHE A 65 2.77 12.92 2.73
N GLY A 66 1.65 13.61 2.75
CA GLY A 66 1.30 14.61 1.75
C GLY A 66 -0.13 15.11 1.90
N PRO A 67 -0.46 16.27 1.33
CA PRO A 67 -1.84 16.75 1.29
C PRO A 67 -2.73 15.80 0.49
N PRO A 68 -4.06 15.89 0.63
CA PRO A 68 -4.99 15.15 -0.22
C PRO A 68 -4.72 15.39 -1.71
N GLY A 69 -4.89 14.37 -2.54
CA GLY A 69 -4.76 14.50 -4.00
C GLY A 69 -3.34 14.45 -4.56
N VAL A 70 -2.33 14.16 -3.76
CA VAL A 70 -0.93 13.99 -4.25
C VAL A 70 -0.60 12.58 -4.75
N GLY A 71 -1.59 11.67 -4.78
CA GLY A 71 -1.43 10.32 -5.34
C GLY A 71 -0.87 9.27 -4.39
N LYS A 72 -0.98 9.45 -3.07
CA LYS A 72 -0.50 8.48 -2.06
C LYS A 72 -1.08 7.08 -2.25
N THR A 73 -2.41 6.98 -2.42
CA THR A 73 -3.09 5.70 -2.64
C THR A 73 -2.66 5.04 -3.95
N THR A 74 -2.58 5.82 -5.02
CA THR A 74 -2.08 5.35 -6.31
C THR A 74 -0.66 4.82 -6.22
N LEU A 75 0.20 5.53 -5.50
CA LEU A 75 1.58 5.13 -5.29
C LEU A 75 1.69 3.82 -4.51
N ALA A 76 0.92 3.67 -3.45
CA ALA A 76 0.85 2.44 -2.66
C ALA A 76 0.38 1.24 -3.51
N TYR A 77 -0.64 1.46 -4.35
CA TYR A 77 -1.12 0.45 -5.27
C TYR A 77 -0.05 0.02 -6.30
N ILE A 78 0.64 0.97 -6.91
CA ILE A 78 1.72 0.69 -7.87
C ILE A 78 2.84 -0.12 -7.21
N VAL A 79 3.24 0.25 -5.99
CA VAL A 79 4.24 -0.48 -5.21
C VAL A 79 3.81 -1.93 -4.98
N ALA A 80 2.58 -2.14 -4.55
CA ALA A 80 2.05 -3.49 -4.34
C ALA A 80 2.05 -4.31 -5.64
N LYS A 81 1.51 -3.74 -6.71
CA LYS A 81 1.45 -4.40 -8.02
C LYS A 81 2.83 -4.74 -8.57
N GLN A 82 3.75 -3.79 -8.56
CA GLN A 82 5.11 -3.97 -9.08
C GLN A 82 5.92 -4.99 -8.28
N SER A 83 5.70 -5.06 -6.96
CA SER A 83 6.33 -6.05 -6.09
C SER A 83 5.68 -7.44 -6.15
N GLY A 84 4.55 -7.59 -6.85
CA GLY A 84 3.77 -8.82 -6.90
C GLY A 84 3.03 -9.14 -5.60
N ARG A 85 2.79 -8.13 -4.75
CA ARG A 85 1.99 -8.23 -3.53
C ARG A 85 0.54 -7.88 -3.80
N VAL A 86 -0.36 -8.40 -2.98
CA VAL A 86 -1.78 -8.05 -3.03
C VAL A 86 -2.01 -6.73 -2.31
N PHE A 87 -2.77 -5.82 -2.89
CA PHE A 87 -3.13 -4.55 -2.29
C PHE A 87 -4.46 -4.65 -1.54
N GLU A 88 -4.47 -4.20 -0.29
CA GLU A 88 -5.67 -4.02 0.53
C GLU A 88 -5.70 -2.59 1.07
N GLU A 89 -6.87 -2.00 1.13
CA GLU A 89 -7.06 -0.63 1.60
C GLU A 89 -8.01 -0.59 2.79
N LEU A 90 -7.65 0.18 3.81
CA LEU A 90 -8.49 0.50 4.96
C LEU A 90 -8.50 2.02 5.18
N SER A 91 -9.64 2.54 5.59
CA SER A 91 -9.76 3.90 6.10
C SER A 91 -9.81 3.88 7.62
N ALA A 92 -8.90 4.60 8.25
CA ALA A 92 -8.88 4.72 9.71
C ALA A 92 -10.17 5.36 10.28
N VAL A 93 -10.88 6.13 9.46
CA VAL A 93 -12.12 6.80 9.84
C VAL A 93 -13.33 5.87 9.83
N THR A 94 -13.41 5.00 8.82
CA THR A 94 -14.60 4.17 8.58
C THR A 94 -14.42 2.70 8.94
N SER A 95 -13.18 2.22 9.04
CA SER A 95 -12.89 0.83 9.34
C SER A 95 -12.89 0.56 10.85
N GLY A 96 -13.61 -0.46 11.25
CA GLY A 96 -13.65 -0.95 12.63
C GLY A 96 -12.71 -2.14 12.86
N VAL A 97 -12.71 -2.64 14.10
CA VAL A 97 -11.93 -3.81 14.51
C VAL A 97 -12.21 -5.04 13.64
N LYS A 98 -13.48 -5.24 13.26
CA LYS A 98 -13.88 -6.36 12.41
C LYS A 98 -13.23 -6.27 11.03
N ASP A 99 -13.26 -5.10 10.40
CA ASP A 99 -12.68 -4.88 9.07
C ASP A 99 -11.18 -5.17 9.06
N VAL A 100 -10.49 -4.72 10.09
CA VAL A 100 -9.05 -4.97 10.25
C VAL A 100 -8.77 -6.46 10.44
N ARG A 101 -9.50 -7.15 11.29
CA ARG A 101 -9.34 -8.60 11.49
C ARG A 101 -9.61 -9.38 10.21
N ASP A 102 -10.61 -9.00 9.43
CA ASP A 102 -10.93 -9.66 8.16
C ASP A 102 -9.79 -9.49 7.14
N VAL A 103 -9.20 -8.30 7.06
CA VAL A 103 -8.04 -8.05 6.21
C VAL A 103 -6.83 -8.86 6.66
N LEU A 104 -6.53 -8.87 7.95
CA LEU A 104 -5.41 -9.64 8.51
C LEU A 104 -5.58 -11.14 8.24
N LYS A 105 -6.79 -11.65 8.41
CA LYS A 105 -7.12 -13.05 8.13
C LYS A 105 -6.87 -13.39 6.67
N ARG A 106 -7.40 -12.59 5.73
CA ARG A 106 -7.18 -12.79 4.29
C ARG A 106 -5.70 -12.74 3.92
N ALA A 107 -4.96 -11.79 4.49
CA ALA A 107 -3.53 -11.67 4.25
C ALA A 107 -2.76 -12.91 4.73
N HIS A 108 -3.09 -13.41 5.91
CA HIS A 108 -2.48 -14.63 6.44
C HIS A 108 -2.83 -15.87 5.59
N GLU A 109 -4.09 -16.02 5.22
CA GLU A 109 -4.54 -17.13 4.34
C GLU A 109 -3.82 -17.11 3.00
N ARG A 110 -3.66 -15.94 2.37
CA ARG A 110 -2.88 -15.81 1.11
C ARG A 110 -1.42 -16.19 1.30
N LEU A 111 -0.82 -15.73 2.39
CA LEU A 111 0.58 -16.04 2.66
C LEU A 111 0.80 -17.56 2.82
N VAL A 112 -0.09 -18.23 3.54
CA VAL A 112 0.00 -19.68 3.79
C VAL A 112 -0.34 -20.50 2.54
N SER A 113 -1.41 -20.12 1.82
CA SER A 113 -1.91 -20.94 0.69
C SER A 113 -1.21 -20.65 -0.63
N GLU A 114 -0.82 -19.39 -0.87
CA GLU A 114 -0.28 -18.95 -2.16
C GLU A 114 1.15 -18.39 -2.07
N GLY A 115 1.69 -18.24 -0.86
CA GLY A 115 2.97 -17.57 -0.65
C GLY A 115 2.98 -16.09 -1.04
N LYS A 116 1.80 -15.46 -1.13
CA LYS A 116 1.65 -14.05 -1.52
C LYS A 116 1.55 -13.15 -0.32
N GLU A 117 2.42 -12.17 -0.27
CA GLU A 117 2.40 -11.09 0.71
C GLU A 117 1.32 -10.06 0.39
N THR A 118 0.87 -9.33 1.40
CA THR A 118 -0.14 -8.28 1.27
C THR A 118 0.45 -6.93 1.69
N VAL A 119 0.22 -5.91 0.87
CA VAL A 119 0.44 -4.51 1.23
C VAL A 119 -0.86 -3.93 1.73
N LEU A 120 -0.89 -3.51 2.98
CA LEU A 120 -2.02 -2.82 3.58
C LEU A 120 -1.78 -1.32 3.58
N PHE A 121 -2.60 -0.59 2.83
CA PHE A 121 -2.64 0.86 2.85
C PHE A 121 -3.69 1.33 3.86
N ILE A 122 -3.31 2.20 4.78
CA ILE A 122 -4.23 2.79 5.74
C ILE A 122 -4.28 4.29 5.53
N ASP A 123 -5.42 4.77 5.06
CA ASP A 123 -5.65 6.20 4.91
C ASP A 123 -5.99 6.83 6.26
N GLU A 124 -5.47 8.05 6.50
CA GLU A 124 -5.66 8.81 7.73
C GLU A 124 -5.33 8.03 9.02
N VAL A 125 -4.23 7.34 9.06
CA VAL A 125 -3.78 6.47 10.17
C VAL A 125 -3.78 7.16 11.53
N HIS A 126 -3.57 8.47 11.59
CA HIS A 126 -3.63 9.26 12.83
C HIS A 126 -5.01 9.23 13.51
N ARG A 127 -6.02 8.79 12.79
CA ARG A 127 -7.40 8.63 13.29
C ARG A 127 -7.75 7.22 13.70
N LEU A 128 -6.78 6.29 13.65
CA LEU A 128 -6.99 4.92 14.11
C LEU A 128 -7.38 4.91 15.60
N PRO A 129 -8.48 4.23 15.95
CA PRO A 129 -8.78 3.94 17.35
C PRO A 129 -7.69 3.07 17.98
N ARG A 130 -7.40 3.26 19.25
CA ARG A 130 -6.40 2.48 19.97
C ARG A 130 -6.65 0.97 19.92
N THR A 131 -7.93 0.57 19.96
CA THR A 131 -8.33 -0.83 19.81
C THR A 131 -7.91 -1.47 18.48
N VAL A 132 -7.87 -0.68 17.41
CA VAL A 132 -7.41 -1.11 16.08
C VAL A 132 -5.88 -1.17 16.04
N GLU A 133 -5.20 -0.18 16.63
CA GLU A 133 -3.74 -0.19 16.74
C GLU A 133 -3.22 -1.44 17.45
N GLU A 134 -3.86 -1.83 18.56
CA GLU A 134 -3.51 -3.02 19.33
C GLU A 134 -3.62 -4.33 18.54
N ILE A 135 -4.42 -4.35 17.48
CA ILE A 135 -4.55 -5.51 16.58
C ILE A 135 -3.49 -5.44 15.45
N LEU A 136 -3.16 -4.25 14.98
CA LEU A 136 -2.21 -4.06 13.89
C LEU A 136 -0.77 -4.28 14.31
N TYR A 137 -0.36 -3.84 15.49
CA TYR A 137 1.03 -3.94 15.94
C TYR A 137 1.57 -5.38 15.95
N PRO A 138 0.88 -6.39 16.49
CA PRO A 138 1.37 -7.77 16.41
C PRO A 138 1.53 -8.26 14.95
N ALA A 139 0.61 -7.89 14.06
CA ALA A 139 0.69 -8.27 12.66
C ALA A 139 1.89 -7.63 11.94
N MET A 140 2.27 -6.41 12.34
CA MET A 140 3.48 -5.75 11.85
C MET A 140 4.76 -6.41 12.38
N GLU A 141 4.78 -6.79 13.65
CA GLU A 141 5.93 -7.46 14.28
C GLU A 141 6.19 -8.84 13.68
N ASP A 142 5.14 -9.59 13.40
CA ASP A 142 5.23 -10.90 12.78
C ASP A 142 5.56 -10.85 11.26
N PHE A 143 5.77 -9.66 10.70
CA PHE A 143 6.02 -9.42 9.27
C PHE A 143 4.97 -10.05 8.33
N SER A 144 3.79 -10.31 8.85
CA SER A 144 2.69 -10.89 8.06
C SER A 144 2.01 -9.89 7.14
N ILE A 145 2.27 -8.60 7.37
CA ILE A 145 1.71 -7.50 6.57
C ILE A 145 2.69 -6.34 6.46
N ASP A 146 2.86 -5.82 5.24
CA ASP A 146 3.49 -4.52 5.00
C ASP A 146 2.43 -3.42 5.01
N ILE A 147 2.60 -2.46 5.91
CA ILE A 147 1.67 -1.34 6.06
C ILE A 147 2.27 -0.08 5.41
N ILE A 148 1.54 0.47 4.45
CA ILE A 148 1.80 1.79 3.88
C ILE A 148 0.79 2.77 4.44
N ASN A 149 1.30 3.82 5.03
CA ASN A 149 0.53 4.83 5.72
C ASN A 149 0.61 6.17 5.01
N GLY A 150 -0.49 6.90 4.92
CA GLY A 150 -0.54 8.19 4.25
C GLY A 150 -0.77 9.38 5.18
N LYS A 151 0.30 10.17 5.50
CA LYS A 151 0.18 11.47 6.18
C LYS A 151 1.42 12.37 6.00
N GLY A 152 1.21 13.69 5.72
CA GLY A 152 2.26 14.74 5.73
C GLY A 152 3.28 14.69 4.58
N GLN A 153 4.41 15.38 4.70
CA GLN A 153 5.47 15.47 3.68
C GLN A 153 6.63 14.50 3.93
N GLY A 154 6.90 13.61 2.98
CA GLY A 154 8.01 12.67 3.02
C GLY A 154 7.59 11.22 3.25
N ALA A 155 8.54 10.30 3.12
CA ALA A 155 8.38 8.91 3.47
C ALA A 155 9.40 8.56 4.58
N ALA A 156 8.94 7.96 5.67
CA ALA A 156 9.79 7.48 6.75
C ALA A 156 9.54 5.99 6.99
N SER A 157 10.62 5.23 7.16
CA SER A 157 10.54 3.85 7.61
C SER A 157 10.40 3.83 9.14
N ILE A 158 9.46 3.07 9.64
CA ILE A 158 9.30 2.83 11.08
C ILE A 158 9.91 1.46 11.38
N HIS A 159 10.87 1.47 12.27
CA HIS A 159 11.45 0.26 12.87
C HIS A 159 10.68 -0.09 14.13
#